data_ddfb10de0173945e9e34b3410cece57b
#
_entry.id   ddfb10de0173945e9e34b3410cece57b
#
_cell.length_a   1.000
_cell.length_b   1.000
_cell.length_c   1.000
_cell.angle_alpha   90.00
_cell.angle_beta   90.00
_cell.angle_gamma   90.00
#
_symmetry.space_group_name_H-M   'P 1'
#
loop_
_entity.id
_entity.type
_entity.pdbx_description
1 polymer ?
#
loop_
_entity_poly.entity_id
_entity_poly.type
_entity_poly.pdbx_seq_one_letter_code
_entity_poly.pdbx_strand_id
1 'polypeptide(L)'
;MRFSLSTNWCNRRIESGEAIADKAIELGFGKLELGYHTTLQQAKGFKARLDQIPVGSVHAFCPVPISAPRGYPELYQLASFDEEGRKMAKLQISRNVAFAADMGADTVVLHAGRVMCRGFLRRWDMRRRVKRGQKMVDVFKRELESLVPLLESNKVTLGLENLPYLEGFPQDWEMKDVVGDWVRPWLDTGHAFVCSSRNWTSDAARLQPAASDSRSSLLDPVGLHISDSCGGDDHLPPGEGKVDFAALKPLAEKARHLVFEPHAEVSEAALRKGLATLSALWA
;
A
#
# COMPACT_ATOMS: atom_id res chain seq x y z
N MET A 1 16.27 -11.13 6.65
CA MET A 1 14.90 -10.56 6.64
C MET A 1 13.90 -11.56 6.05
N ARG A 2 12.59 -11.44 6.35
CA ARG A 2 11.55 -12.34 5.82
C ARG A 2 10.63 -11.56 4.88
N PHE A 3 10.70 -11.85 3.58
CA PHE A 3 9.92 -11.16 2.56
C PHE A 3 8.56 -11.81 2.34
N SER A 4 7.55 -10.98 2.02
CA SER A 4 6.23 -11.38 1.56
C SER A 4 6.12 -11.23 0.04
N LEU A 5 5.24 -12.04 -0.58
CA LEU A 5 4.81 -11.84 -1.96
C LEU A 5 3.37 -11.33 -1.98
N SER A 6 3.11 -10.23 -2.70
CA SER A 6 1.73 -9.81 -2.99
C SER A 6 1.09 -10.76 -3.98
N THR A 7 -0.07 -11.31 -3.62
CA THR A 7 -0.82 -12.24 -4.48
C THR A 7 -1.38 -11.57 -5.73
N ASN A 8 -1.38 -10.24 -5.82
CA ASN A 8 -1.73 -9.49 -7.03
C ASN A 8 -0.92 -9.93 -8.26
N TRP A 9 0.32 -10.39 -8.03
CA TRP A 9 1.18 -10.93 -9.09
C TRP A 9 0.56 -12.11 -9.85
N CYS A 10 -0.19 -12.99 -9.19
CA CYS A 10 -0.60 -14.24 -9.82
C CYS A 10 -2.07 -14.65 -9.63
N ASN A 11 -2.85 -13.98 -8.76
CA ASN A 11 -4.21 -14.44 -8.44
C ASN A 11 -5.23 -14.32 -9.58
N ARG A 12 -4.88 -13.64 -10.69
CA ARG A 12 -5.66 -13.70 -11.93
C ARG A 12 -5.30 -14.89 -12.83
N ARG A 13 -4.18 -15.56 -12.58
CA ARG A 13 -3.66 -16.68 -13.39
C ARG A 13 -3.80 -18.02 -12.68
N ILE A 14 -3.82 -18.03 -11.34
CA ILE A 14 -3.91 -19.22 -10.51
C ILE A 14 -5.20 -19.13 -9.71
N GLU A 15 -6.11 -20.08 -9.96
CA GLU A 15 -7.44 -20.07 -9.34
C GLU A 15 -7.44 -20.52 -7.88
N SER A 16 -6.52 -21.41 -7.50
CA SER A 16 -6.44 -21.98 -6.16
C SER A 16 -5.53 -21.13 -5.25
N GLY A 17 -6.05 -20.76 -4.07
CA GLY A 17 -5.25 -20.07 -3.05
C GLY A 17 -4.13 -20.95 -2.50
N GLU A 18 -4.34 -22.27 -2.39
CA GLU A 18 -3.31 -23.24 -2.01
C GLU A 18 -2.17 -23.25 -3.01
N ALA A 19 -2.48 -23.30 -4.32
CA ALA A 19 -1.46 -23.29 -5.37
C ALA A 19 -0.66 -21.97 -5.40
N ILE A 20 -1.28 -20.83 -5.10
CA ILE A 20 -0.58 -19.56 -4.96
C ILE A 20 0.36 -19.58 -3.74
N ALA A 21 -0.11 -20.10 -2.61
CA ALA A 21 0.69 -20.24 -1.40
C ALA A 21 1.90 -21.16 -1.62
N ASP A 22 1.66 -22.33 -2.23
CA ASP A 22 2.71 -23.29 -2.56
C ASP A 22 3.74 -22.69 -3.55
N LYS A 23 3.28 -21.89 -4.53
CA LYS A 23 4.15 -21.15 -5.45
C LYS A 23 4.99 -20.10 -4.74
N ALA A 24 4.44 -19.35 -3.80
CA ALA A 24 5.20 -18.36 -3.03
C ALA A 24 6.30 -19.03 -2.19
N ILE A 25 6.00 -20.18 -1.57
CA ILE A 25 6.99 -21.00 -0.84
C ILE A 25 8.10 -21.46 -1.78
N GLU A 26 7.74 -22.00 -2.95
CA GLU A 26 8.70 -22.47 -3.97
C GLU A 26 9.63 -21.34 -4.43
N LEU A 27 9.12 -20.10 -4.54
CA LEU A 27 9.89 -18.92 -4.90
C LEU A 27 10.80 -18.41 -3.78
N GLY A 28 10.64 -18.90 -2.55
CA GLY A 28 11.45 -18.52 -1.39
C GLY A 28 10.86 -17.42 -0.51
N PHE A 29 9.59 -17.06 -0.72
CA PHE A 29 8.92 -16.11 0.15
C PHE A 29 8.46 -16.76 1.46
N GLY A 30 8.57 -16.02 2.55
CA GLY A 30 8.23 -16.52 3.89
C GLY A 30 6.86 -16.06 4.41
N LYS A 31 6.20 -15.15 3.71
CA LYS A 31 4.87 -14.62 4.02
C LYS A 31 4.11 -14.25 2.74
N LEU A 32 2.81 -14.02 2.87
CA LEU A 32 1.96 -13.47 1.83
C LEU A 32 1.39 -12.11 2.23
N GLU A 33 1.15 -11.28 1.22
CA GLU A 33 0.12 -10.25 1.24
C GLU A 33 -1.04 -10.71 0.37
N LEU A 34 -2.28 -10.64 0.90
CA LEU A 34 -3.47 -10.90 0.11
C LEU A 34 -3.89 -9.62 -0.63
N GLY A 35 -3.70 -9.61 -1.93
CA GLY A 35 -3.97 -8.47 -2.79
C GLY A 35 -5.47 -8.28 -3.10
N TYR A 36 -5.82 -7.11 -3.61
CA TYR A 36 -7.20 -6.69 -3.93
C TYR A 36 -7.83 -7.44 -5.12
N HIS A 37 -7.12 -8.37 -5.74
CA HIS A 37 -7.66 -9.32 -6.72
C HIS A 37 -8.04 -10.67 -6.12
N THR A 38 -7.75 -10.90 -4.84
CA THR A 38 -8.05 -12.18 -4.16
C THR A 38 -9.55 -12.43 -4.09
N THR A 39 -10.00 -13.54 -4.62
CA THR A 39 -11.39 -13.97 -4.55
C THR A 39 -11.71 -14.67 -3.22
N LEU A 40 -13.00 -14.77 -2.87
CA LEU A 40 -13.43 -15.57 -1.71
C LEU A 40 -13.01 -17.03 -1.81
N GLN A 41 -12.97 -17.59 -3.03
CA GLN A 41 -12.52 -18.97 -3.25
C GLN A 41 -11.02 -19.12 -2.94
N GLN A 42 -10.20 -18.19 -3.43
CA GLN A 42 -8.76 -18.18 -3.13
C GLN A 42 -8.52 -17.98 -1.63
N ALA A 43 -9.29 -17.09 -0.97
CA ALA A 43 -9.16 -16.84 0.47
C ALA A 43 -9.30 -18.11 1.31
N LYS A 44 -10.24 -19.00 0.95
CA LYS A 44 -10.38 -20.33 1.60
C LYS A 44 -9.12 -21.18 1.44
N GLY A 45 -8.53 -21.18 0.25
CA GLY A 45 -7.30 -21.91 -0.01
C GLY A 45 -6.10 -21.34 0.77
N PHE A 46 -5.95 -20.02 0.87
CA PHE A 46 -4.92 -19.43 1.73
C PHE A 46 -5.11 -19.81 3.20
N LYS A 47 -6.36 -19.80 3.67
CA LYS A 47 -6.66 -20.20 5.06
C LYS A 47 -6.20 -21.62 5.37
N ALA A 48 -6.25 -22.53 4.41
CA ALA A 48 -5.75 -23.90 4.54
C ALA A 48 -4.21 -24.04 4.54
N ARG A 49 -3.48 -22.96 4.31
CA ARG A 49 -2.00 -22.92 4.24
C ARG A 49 -1.35 -21.99 5.27
N LEU A 50 -2.11 -21.40 6.19
CA LEU A 50 -1.60 -20.43 7.16
C LEU A 50 -0.50 -20.97 8.08
N ASP A 51 -0.50 -22.27 8.36
CA ASP A 51 0.54 -22.96 9.12
C ASP A 51 1.87 -23.10 8.36
N GLN A 52 1.82 -23.08 7.03
CA GLN A 52 2.99 -23.23 6.15
C GLN A 52 3.54 -21.86 5.71
N ILE A 53 2.65 -20.94 5.35
CA ILE A 53 2.99 -19.59 4.96
C ILE A 53 1.97 -18.59 5.53
N PRO A 54 2.35 -17.79 6.54
CA PRO A 54 1.44 -16.85 7.17
C PRO A 54 1.13 -15.65 6.25
N VAL A 55 -0.06 -15.07 6.43
CA VAL A 55 -0.43 -13.79 5.84
C VAL A 55 0.04 -12.66 6.76
N GLY A 56 0.85 -11.73 6.24
CA GLY A 56 1.34 -10.57 6.99
C GLY A 56 0.42 -9.36 6.85
N SER A 57 -0.06 -9.11 5.65
CA SER A 57 -0.90 -7.96 5.32
C SER A 57 -2.01 -8.31 4.34
N VAL A 58 -3.03 -7.45 4.29
CA VAL A 58 -4.14 -7.54 3.34
C VAL A 58 -4.26 -6.21 2.63
N HIS A 59 -4.20 -6.18 1.30
CA HIS A 59 -4.40 -4.97 0.53
C HIS A 59 -5.90 -4.74 0.29
N ALA A 60 -6.44 -3.60 0.68
CA ALA A 60 -7.83 -3.27 0.46
C ALA A 60 -8.12 -3.08 -1.07
N PHE A 61 -9.22 -3.63 -1.61
CA PHE A 61 -10.31 -4.26 -0.88
C PHE A 61 -10.29 -5.77 -1.12
N CYS A 62 -9.88 -6.52 -0.14
CA CYS A 62 -9.72 -7.98 -0.20
C CYS A 62 -10.61 -8.65 0.88
N PRO A 63 -11.34 -9.72 0.56
CA PRO A 63 -11.54 -10.30 -0.77
C PRO A 63 -12.25 -9.34 -1.72
N VAL A 64 -12.03 -9.53 -3.02
CA VAL A 64 -12.60 -8.68 -4.06
C VAL A 64 -14.12 -8.53 -3.88
N PRO A 65 -14.66 -7.30 -3.82
CA PRO A 65 -16.09 -7.08 -3.64
C PRO A 65 -16.91 -7.62 -4.80
N ILE A 66 -18.05 -8.27 -4.53
CA ILE A 66 -18.95 -8.81 -5.56
C ILE A 66 -19.40 -7.72 -6.55
N SER A 67 -19.56 -6.48 -6.07
CA SER A 67 -19.92 -5.32 -6.89
C SER A 67 -18.80 -4.84 -7.83
N ALA A 68 -17.59 -5.31 -7.64
CA ALA A 68 -16.42 -4.93 -8.44
C ALA A 68 -15.48 -6.13 -8.65
N PRO A 69 -15.89 -7.15 -9.41
CA PRO A 69 -15.21 -8.45 -9.48
C PRO A 69 -13.81 -8.39 -10.12
N ARG A 70 -13.44 -7.27 -10.73
CA ARG A 70 -12.07 -7.07 -11.25
C ARG A 70 -11.08 -6.64 -10.17
N GLY A 71 -11.56 -6.22 -9.00
CA GLY A 71 -10.75 -5.62 -7.94
C GLY A 71 -10.14 -4.28 -8.37
N TYR A 72 -10.11 -3.32 -7.44
CA TYR A 72 -9.44 -2.02 -7.66
C TYR A 72 -9.15 -1.39 -6.30
N PRO A 73 -7.90 -0.99 -6.01
CA PRO A 73 -7.54 -0.53 -4.66
C PRO A 73 -8.15 0.81 -4.28
N GLU A 74 -8.62 1.61 -5.23
CA GLU A 74 -9.26 2.92 -5.02
C GLU A 74 -10.78 2.90 -5.21
N LEU A 75 -11.39 1.72 -5.20
CA LEU A 75 -12.83 1.56 -5.42
C LEU A 75 -13.67 2.36 -4.41
N TYR A 76 -13.22 2.40 -3.15
CA TYR A 76 -13.84 3.13 -2.06
C TYR A 76 -12.81 4.03 -1.39
N GLN A 77 -13.13 5.30 -1.21
CA GLN A 77 -12.19 6.32 -0.74
C GLN A 77 -12.67 6.92 0.59
N LEU A 78 -11.97 6.59 1.68
CA LEU A 78 -12.31 7.08 3.02
C LEU A 78 -12.20 8.60 3.13
N ALA A 79 -11.29 9.21 2.37
CA ALA A 79 -11.08 10.65 2.33
C ALA A 79 -11.96 11.39 1.30
N SER A 80 -12.94 10.73 0.66
CA SER A 80 -13.82 11.34 -0.33
C SER A 80 -14.63 12.50 0.26
N PHE A 81 -14.93 13.52 -0.55
CA PHE A 81 -15.89 14.56 -0.19
C PHE A 81 -17.35 14.09 -0.31
N ASP A 82 -17.62 13.00 -1.01
CA ASP A 82 -18.92 12.36 -1.08
C ASP A 82 -19.21 11.55 0.19
N GLU A 83 -20.30 11.87 0.89
CA GLU A 83 -20.65 11.23 2.16
C GLU A 83 -21.06 9.77 1.99
N GLU A 84 -21.86 9.46 0.97
CA GLU A 84 -22.29 8.08 0.72
C GLU A 84 -21.10 7.21 0.30
N GLY A 85 -20.20 7.76 -0.51
CA GLY A 85 -18.93 7.10 -0.83
C GLY A 85 -18.09 6.79 0.41
N ARG A 86 -18.02 7.71 1.40
CA ARG A 86 -17.33 7.45 2.66
C ARG A 86 -18.01 6.39 3.52
N LYS A 87 -19.36 6.37 3.59
CA LYS A 87 -20.09 5.32 4.30
C LYS A 87 -19.76 3.94 3.72
N MET A 88 -19.76 3.84 2.39
CA MET A 88 -19.37 2.58 1.71
C MET A 88 -17.91 2.24 1.96
N ALA A 89 -16.99 3.21 1.93
CA ALA A 89 -15.59 2.99 2.25
C ALA A 89 -15.42 2.44 3.67
N LYS A 90 -16.06 3.04 4.68
CA LYS A 90 -16.03 2.55 6.07
C LYS A 90 -16.54 1.12 6.17
N LEU A 91 -17.66 0.80 5.54
CA LEU A 91 -18.22 -0.56 5.56
C LEU A 91 -17.23 -1.57 4.98
N GLN A 92 -16.58 -1.25 3.86
CA GLN A 92 -15.64 -2.16 3.21
C GLN A 92 -14.33 -2.27 4.00
N ILE A 93 -13.81 -1.17 4.54
CA ILE A 93 -12.63 -1.19 5.42
C ILE A 93 -12.92 -2.03 6.67
N SER A 94 -14.11 -1.89 7.28
CA SER A 94 -14.50 -2.72 8.43
C SER A 94 -14.50 -4.21 8.09
N ARG A 95 -14.97 -4.58 6.92
CA ARG A 95 -14.92 -5.97 6.43
C ARG A 95 -13.49 -6.44 6.20
N ASN A 96 -12.62 -5.58 5.66
CA ASN A 96 -11.23 -5.91 5.44
C ASN A 96 -10.46 -6.08 6.75
N VAL A 97 -10.73 -5.26 7.77
CA VAL A 97 -10.15 -5.41 9.11
C VAL A 97 -10.53 -6.74 9.74
N ALA A 98 -11.82 -7.09 9.71
CA ALA A 98 -12.30 -8.38 10.20
C ALA A 98 -11.70 -9.57 9.41
N PHE A 99 -11.59 -9.44 8.09
CA PHE A 99 -10.97 -10.45 7.23
C PHE A 99 -9.47 -10.59 7.50
N ALA A 100 -8.75 -9.49 7.67
CA ALA A 100 -7.31 -9.52 8.02
C ALA A 100 -7.09 -10.26 9.34
N ALA A 101 -7.87 -9.94 10.37
CA ALA A 101 -7.82 -10.64 11.66
C ALA A 101 -8.12 -12.14 11.53
N ASP A 102 -9.14 -12.54 10.72
CA ASP A 102 -9.48 -13.96 10.46
C ASP A 102 -8.36 -14.70 9.71
N MET A 103 -7.57 -14.00 8.91
CA MET A 103 -6.39 -14.53 8.20
C MET A 103 -5.10 -14.46 9.03
N GLY A 104 -5.15 -13.92 10.25
CA GLY A 104 -3.99 -13.73 11.12
C GLY A 104 -3.06 -12.59 10.69
N ALA A 105 -3.51 -11.72 9.77
CA ALA A 105 -2.79 -10.52 9.38
C ALA A 105 -3.03 -9.37 10.36
N ASP A 106 -2.02 -8.57 10.60
CA ASP A 106 -2.06 -7.44 11.54
C ASP A 106 -2.12 -6.07 10.84
N THR A 107 -2.14 -6.04 9.52
CA THR A 107 -2.13 -4.80 8.74
C THR A 107 -3.04 -4.89 7.53
N VAL A 108 -3.84 -3.82 7.31
CA VAL A 108 -4.59 -3.59 6.06
C VAL A 108 -3.96 -2.42 5.33
N VAL A 109 -3.46 -2.65 4.12
CA VAL A 109 -2.92 -1.59 3.24
C VAL A 109 -4.08 -0.89 2.54
N LEU A 110 -4.06 0.43 2.52
CA LEU A 110 -5.16 1.25 2.03
C LEU A 110 -4.69 2.42 1.19
N HIS A 111 -5.26 2.57 -0.02
CA HIS A 111 -5.31 3.82 -0.76
C HIS A 111 -6.45 4.68 -0.19
N ALA A 112 -6.13 5.74 0.55
CA ALA A 112 -7.16 6.49 1.29
C ALA A 112 -8.03 7.38 0.40
N GLY A 113 -7.57 7.77 -0.80
CA GLY A 113 -8.37 8.55 -1.73
C GLY A 113 -7.61 9.30 -2.80
N ARG A 114 -8.33 10.17 -3.52
CA ARG A 114 -7.81 11.06 -4.57
C ARG A 114 -8.26 12.49 -4.41
N VAL A 115 -7.32 13.43 -4.48
CA VAL A 115 -7.62 14.86 -4.55
C VAL A 115 -7.82 15.25 -6.02
N MET A 116 -9.08 15.23 -6.47
CA MET A 116 -9.40 15.64 -7.85
C MET A 116 -9.07 17.11 -8.08
N CYS A 117 -8.12 17.37 -8.98
CA CYS A 117 -7.74 18.70 -9.46
C CYS A 117 -8.11 18.82 -10.94
N ARG A 118 -8.96 19.79 -11.28
CA ARG A 118 -9.27 20.13 -12.68
C ARG A 118 -8.52 21.39 -13.04
N GLY A 119 -7.61 21.36 -14.02
CA GLY A 119 -6.91 22.56 -14.50
C GLY A 119 -5.74 22.24 -15.44
N PHE A 120 -5.45 23.18 -16.34
CA PHE A 120 -4.47 23.03 -17.40
C PHE A 120 -3.09 23.60 -17.03
N LEU A 121 -2.93 24.29 -15.88
CA LEU A 121 -1.71 24.98 -15.48
C LEU A 121 -1.12 24.38 -14.19
N ARG A 122 -0.04 23.63 -14.34
CA ARG A 122 0.70 22.88 -13.30
C ARG A 122 0.87 23.60 -11.96
N ARG A 123 1.19 24.91 -11.97
CA ARG A 123 1.43 25.72 -10.75
C ARG A 123 0.12 26.06 -10.00
N TRP A 124 -0.97 26.25 -10.72
CA TRP A 124 -2.31 26.47 -10.18
C TRP A 124 -2.89 25.19 -9.62
N ASP A 125 -2.61 24.07 -10.26
CA ASP A 125 -3.05 22.75 -9.84
C ASP A 125 -2.38 22.34 -8.54
N MET A 126 -1.09 22.59 -8.35
CA MET A 126 -0.39 22.31 -7.11
C MET A 126 -0.97 23.08 -5.92
N ARG A 127 -1.24 24.39 -6.03
CA ARG A 127 -1.86 25.15 -4.97
C ARG A 127 -3.26 24.64 -4.60
N ARG A 128 -4.05 24.30 -5.61
CA ARG A 128 -5.38 23.70 -5.41
C ARG A 128 -5.27 22.32 -4.78
N ARG A 129 -4.31 21.50 -5.25
CA ARG A 129 -4.03 20.18 -4.70
C ARG A 129 -3.73 20.26 -3.21
N VAL A 130 -2.79 21.09 -2.80
CA VAL A 130 -2.41 21.29 -1.39
C VAL A 130 -3.61 21.76 -0.56
N LYS A 131 -4.34 22.79 -1.02
CA LYS A 131 -5.52 23.30 -0.29
C LYS A 131 -6.65 22.25 -0.15
N ARG A 132 -6.90 21.46 -1.19
CA ARG A 132 -7.92 20.41 -1.15
C ARG A 132 -7.45 19.21 -0.33
N GLY A 133 -6.18 18.87 -0.42
CA GLY A 133 -5.57 17.82 0.38
C GLY A 133 -5.70 18.09 1.88
N GLN A 134 -5.45 19.33 2.31
CA GLN A 134 -5.64 19.71 3.71
C GLN A 134 -7.10 19.51 4.18
N LYS A 135 -8.09 19.80 3.34
CA LYS A 135 -9.49 19.50 3.65
C LYS A 135 -9.77 17.99 3.71
N MET A 136 -9.09 17.20 2.89
CA MET A 136 -9.20 15.75 2.93
C MET A 136 -8.58 15.16 4.19
N VAL A 137 -7.52 15.77 4.73
CA VAL A 137 -6.97 15.41 6.05
C VAL A 137 -8.05 15.49 7.12
N ASP A 138 -8.79 16.60 7.18
CA ASP A 138 -9.87 16.79 8.17
C ASP A 138 -10.99 15.76 7.99
N VAL A 139 -11.37 15.49 6.73
CA VAL A 139 -12.37 14.47 6.41
C VAL A 139 -11.88 13.08 6.84
N PHE A 140 -10.66 12.72 6.48
CA PHE A 140 -10.07 11.42 6.80
C PHE A 140 -10.02 11.18 8.31
N LYS A 141 -9.51 12.16 9.07
CA LYS A 141 -9.41 12.06 10.54
C LYS A 141 -10.77 11.79 11.18
N ARG A 142 -11.80 12.55 10.79
CA ARG A 142 -13.16 12.37 11.31
C ARG A 142 -13.72 10.97 11.02
N GLU A 143 -13.51 10.47 9.79
CA GLU A 143 -14.01 9.14 9.44
C GLU A 143 -13.20 8.03 10.12
N LEU A 144 -11.88 8.25 10.33
CA LEU A 144 -11.01 7.32 11.05
C LEU A 144 -11.43 7.14 12.51
N GLU A 145 -11.82 8.21 13.21
CA GLU A 145 -12.25 8.15 14.62
C GLU A 145 -13.30 7.05 14.83
N SER A 146 -14.21 6.88 13.87
CA SER A 146 -15.24 5.84 13.93
C SER A 146 -14.73 4.41 13.69
N LEU A 147 -13.53 4.25 13.13
CA LEU A 147 -12.90 2.95 12.84
C LEU A 147 -11.92 2.52 13.94
N VAL A 148 -11.39 3.43 14.73
CA VAL A 148 -10.38 3.15 15.77
C VAL A 148 -10.81 2.01 16.70
N PRO A 149 -12.03 1.97 17.28
CA PRO A 149 -12.42 0.87 18.17
C PRO A 149 -12.39 -0.50 17.49
N LEU A 150 -12.67 -0.56 16.19
CA LEU A 150 -12.60 -1.78 15.40
C LEU A 150 -11.15 -2.21 15.16
N LEU A 151 -10.27 -1.26 14.84
CA LEU A 151 -8.84 -1.51 14.65
C LEU A 151 -8.21 -2.05 15.94
N GLU A 152 -8.50 -1.41 17.08
CA GLU A 152 -8.05 -1.83 18.40
C GLU A 152 -8.52 -3.25 18.76
N SER A 153 -9.82 -3.51 18.62
CA SER A 153 -10.40 -4.80 19.02
C SER A 153 -9.86 -5.96 18.17
N ASN A 154 -9.53 -5.71 16.90
CA ASN A 154 -8.95 -6.70 16.00
C ASN A 154 -7.41 -6.70 16.00
N LYS A 155 -6.76 -5.72 16.67
CA LYS A 155 -5.30 -5.52 16.65
C LYS A 155 -4.74 -5.37 15.22
N VAL A 156 -5.47 -4.65 14.37
CA VAL A 156 -5.12 -4.41 12.97
C VAL A 156 -4.78 -2.94 12.76
N THR A 157 -3.66 -2.67 12.11
CA THR A 157 -3.20 -1.33 11.74
C THR A 157 -3.61 -1.03 10.29
N LEU A 158 -3.99 0.20 9.98
CA LEU A 158 -4.10 0.67 8.61
C LEU A 158 -2.75 1.18 8.13
N GLY A 159 -2.21 0.59 7.08
CA GLY A 159 -1.04 1.07 6.35
C GLY A 159 -1.49 1.99 5.21
N LEU A 160 -1.25 3.31 5.32
CA LEU A 160 -1.60 4.24 4.25
C LEU A 160 -0.49 4.29 3.22
N GLU A 161 -0.81 3.90 2.00
CA GLU A 161 0.14 3.82 0.90
C GLU A 161 0.31 5.16 0.19
N ASN A 162 1.56 5.53 -0.12
CA ASN A 162 1.90 6.63 -1.02
C ASN A 162 1.64 6.22 -2.47
N LEU A 163 1.08 7.13 -3.26
CA LEU A 163 0.63 6.85 -4.64
C LEU A 163 1.49 7.57 -5.68
N PRO A 164 1.70 6.99 -6.89
CA PRO A 164 2.66 7.50 -7.89
C PRO A 164 2.14 8.69 -8.71
N TYR A 165 1.08 9.35 -8.28
CA TYR A 165 0.46 10.48 -8.98
C TYR A 165 0.07 11.60 -8.03
N LEU A 166 0.04 12.83 -8.56
CA LEU A 166 -0.19 14.06 -7.79
C LEU A 166 -1.52 14.09 -7.05
N GLU A 167 -2.55 13.46 -7.61
CA GLU A 167 -3.89 13.38 -7.03
C GLU A 167 -3.97 12.37 -5.87
N GLY A 168 -3.00 11.48 -5.71
CA GLY A 168 -2.98 10.51 -4.61
C GLY A 168 -3.08 11.17 -3.24
N PHE A 169 -3.79 10.54 -2.31
CA PHE A 169 -3.93 11.00 -0.93
C PHE A 169 -3.77 9.81 0.05
N PRO A 170 -2.98 9.99 1.12
CA PRO A 170 -2.13 11.13 1.41
C PRO A 170 -0.86 11.14 0.56
N GLN A 171 -0.34 12.32 0.26
CA GLN A 171 1.02 12.53 -0.23
C GLN A 171 1.97 12.66 0.96
N ASP A 172 3.29 12.62 0.70
CA ASP A 172 4.33 12.69 1.74
C ASP A 172 4.13 13.85 2.71
N TRP A 173 3.75 15.03 2.19
CA TRP A 173 3.53 16.22 2.99
C TRP A 173 2.24 16.22 3.83
N GLU A 174 1.29 15.32 3.52
CA GLU A 174 0.02 15.15 4.24
C GLU A 174 0.10 13.99 5.23
N MET A 175 1.03 13.03 5.00
CA MET A 175 1.14 11.79 5.77
C MET A 175 1.25 12.05 7.27
N LYS A 176 2.09 13.00 7.68
CA LYS A 176 2.27 13.38 9.09
C LYS A 176 0.99 13.81 9.81
N ASP A 177 0.03 14.35 9.03
CA ASP A 177 -1.21 14.87 9.57
C ASP A 177 -2.29 13.77 9.72
N VAL A 178 -2.08 12.59 9.14
CA VAL A 178 -3.06 11.48 9.14
C VAL A 178 -2.59 10.23 9.89
N VAL A 179 -1.30 10.14 10.22
CA VAL A 179 -0.76 9.00 10.99
C VAL A 179 -1.07 9.09 12.48
N GLY A 180 -1.12 7.95 13.16
CA GLY A 180 -1.39 7.81 14.57
C GLY A 180 -1.16 6.35 15.01
N ASP A 181 -1.64 5.98 16.19
CA ASP A 181 -1.38 4.66 16.78
C ASP A 181 -1.86 3.49 15.90
N TRP A 182 -3.03 3.67 15.26
CA TRP A 182 -3.68 2.66 14.42
C TRP A 182 -3.58 2.95 12.93
N VAL A 183 -2.86 4.00 12.53
CA VAL A 183 -2.67 4.41 11.14
C VAL A 183 -1.21 4.77 10.94
N ARG A 184 -0.52 4.02 10.10
CA ARG A 184 0.92 4.16 9.87
C ARG A 184 1.19 4.35 8.38
N PRO A 185 2.32 4.96 8.01
CA PRO A 185 2.73 4.98 6.61
C PRO A 185 2.96 3.57 6.08
N TRP A 186 2.59 3.34 4.84
CA TRP A 186 3.02 2.21 4.04
C TRP A 186 3.76 2.76 2.83
N LEU A 187 5.03 2.40 2.70
CA LEU A 187 5.88 2.98 1.67
C LEU A 187 5.99 2.05 0.47
N ASP A 188 5.38 2.42 -0.68
CA ASP A 188 5.77 1.85 -1.96
C ASP A 188 7.00 2.58 -2.51
N THR A 189 8.07 1.82 -2.73
CA THR A 189 9.39 2.32 -3.11
C THR A 189 9.43 2.85 -4.55
N GLY A 190 8.73 2.22 -5.47
CA GLY A 190 8.56 2.66 -6.86
C GLY A 190 7.73 3.93 -6.96
N HIS A 191 6.61 4.00 -6.23
CA HIS A 191 5.77 5.19 -6.15
C HIS A 191 6.54 6.41 -5.61
N ALA A 192 7.33 6.21 -4.54
CA ALA A 192 8.17 7.26 -3.98
C ALA A 192 9.22 7.74 -4.99
N PHE A 193 9.82 6.83 -5.75
CA PHE A 193 10.77 7.17 -6.81
C PHE A 193 10.11 7.99 -7.93
N VAL A 194 8.91 7.62 -8.37
CA VAL A 194 8.14 8.38 -9.38
C VAL A 194 7.82 9.79 -8.89
N CYS A 195 7.34 9.94 -7.64
CA CYS A 195 7.03 11.26 -7.07
C CYS A 195 8.27 12.14 -6.94
N SER A 196 9.40 11.58 -6.50
CA SER A 196 10.68 12.26 -6.38
C SER A 196 11.21 12.70 -7.76
N SER A 197 11.16 11.83 -8.75
CA SER A 197 11.63 12.13 -10.12
C SER A 197 10.86 13.27 -10.79
N ARG A 198 9.60 13.49 -10.38
CA ARG A 198 8.72 14.56 -10.87
C ARG A 198 8.78 15.84 -10.05
N ASN A 199 9.58 15.90 -8.97
CA ASN A 199 9.74 17.03 -8.04
C ASN A 199 8.42 17.49 -7.38
N TRP A 200 7.42 16.64 -7.25
CA TRP A 200 6.13 17.02 -6.67
C TRP A 200 6.25 17.40 -5.18
N THR A 201 7.04 16.64 -4.42
CA THR A 201 7.33 16.89 -3.01
C THR A 201 7.99 18.26 -2.79
N SER A 202 8.96 18.64 -3.63
CA SER A 202 9.64 19.93 -3.51
C SER A 202 8.73 21.11 -3.87
N ASP A 203 7.84 20.95 -4.84
CA ASP A 203 6.86 21.97 -5.22
C ASP A 203 5.81 22.15 -4.11
N ALA A 204 5.37 21.08 -3.45
CA ALA A 204 4.45 21.16 -2.32
C ALA A 204 5.10 21.81 -1.10
N ALA A 205 6.34 21.47 -0.77
CA ALA A 205 7.08 22.06 0.34
C ALA A 205 7.24 23.59 0.22
N ARG A 206 7.34 24.10 -1.01
CA ARG A 206 7.40 25.57 -1.27
C ARG A 206 6.08 26.29 -1.00
N LEU A 207 4.96 25.56 -0.95
CA LEU A 207 3.62 26.12 -0.77
C LEU A 207 3.09 25.97 0.66
N GLN A 208 3.79 25.25 1.51
CA GLN A 208 3.47 25.10 2.93
C GLN A 208 4.27 26.08 3.77
N PRO A 209 3.71 26.62 4.86
CA PRO A 209 4.50 27.37 5.83
C PRO A 209 5.60 26.47 6.40
N ALA A 210 6.76 27.05 6.66
CA ALA A 210 8.06 26.43 6.94
C ALA A 210 8.15 25.57 8.22
N ALA A 211 7.12 24.87 8.60
CA ALA A 211 7.10 24.00 9.77
C ALA A 211 6.90 22.55 9.32
N SER A 212 7.96 21.84 9.31
CA SER A 212 8.07 20.38 9.42
C SER A 212 8.80 19.68 8.28
N ASP A 213 9.82 18.97 8.65
CA ASP A 213 10.48 17.98 7.83
C ASP A 213 9.44 16.87 7.49
N SER A 214 8.77 17.03 6.33
CA SER A 214 7.75 16.08 5.86
C SER A 214 8.30 14.67 5.63
N ARG A 215 9.63 14.54 5.57
CA ARG A 215 10.32 13.24 5.47
C ARG A 215 10.27 12.44 6.77
N SER A 216 10.05 13.08 7.90
CA SER A 216 10.02 12.38 9.19
C SER A 216 8.85 11.40 9.34
N SER A 217 7.70 11.67 8.70
CA SER A 217 6.52 10.78 8.78
C SER A 217 6.65 9.49 7.97
N LEU A 218 7.49 9.48 6.92
CA LEU A 218 7.80 8.29 6.14
C LEU A 218 8.95 7.47 6.76
N LEU A 219 9.64 7.99 7.77
CA LEU A 219 10.81 7.35 8.39
C LEU A 219 10.45 6.18 9.33
N ASP A 220 9.15 5.91 9.55
CA ASP A 220 8.67 4.83 10.39
C ASP A 220 7.47 4.11 9.76
N PRO A 221 7.63 3.54 8.55
CA PRO A 221 6.56 2.81 7.88
C PRO A 221 6.29 1.49 8.58
N VAL A 222 5.01 1.09 8.67
CA VAL A 222 4.64 -0.24 9.16
C VAL A 222 5.04 -1.32 8.16
N GLY A 223 5.07 -1.00 6.87
CA GLY A 223 5.48 -1.90 5.80
C GLY A 223 5.97 -1.17 4.56
N LEU A 224 6.65 -1.92 3.71
CA LEU A 224 7.10 -1.50 2.39
C LEU A 224 6.48 -2.39 1.32
N HIS A 225 5.91 -1.77 0.27
CA HIS A 225 5.85 -2.39 -1.04
C HIS A 225 7.19 -2.20 -1.74
N ILE A 226 7.80 -3.31 -2.06
CA ILE A 226 9.11 -3.35 -2.70
C ILE A 226 8.86 -3.51 -4.19
N SER A 227 8.92 -2.39 -4.88
CA SER A 227 8.83 -2.29 -6.33
C SER A 227 9.95 -1.41 -6.86
N ASP A 228 10.54 -1.79 -7.99
CA ASP A 228 11.54 -0.96 -8.69
C ASP A 228 10.88 -0.18 -9.82
N SER A 229 11.52 0.90 -10.28
CA SER A 229 10.95 1.78 -11.29
C SER A 229 12.03 2.45 -12.12
N CYS A 230 11.73 2.65 -13.41
CA CYS A 230 12.50 3.49 -14.32
C CYS A 230 12.00 4.94 -14.40
N GLY A 231 10.93 5.28 -13.69
CA GLY A 231 10.29 6.62 -13.64
C GLY A 231 8.80 6.61 -13.96
N GLY A 232 8.22 5.43 -14.20
CA GLY A 232 6.79 5.16 -14.31
C GLY A 232 6.29 4.34 -13.13
N ASP A 233 5.02 3.98 -13.17
CA ASP A 233 4.39 3.03 -12.26
C ASP A 233 4.67 1.61 -12.79
N ASP A 234 5.94 1.19 -12.67
CA ASP A 234 6.48 0.06 -13.42
C ASP A 234 6.40 -1.27 -12.65
N HIS A 235 6.32 -1.24 -11.32
CA HIS A 235 6.34 -2.40 -10.42
C HIS A 235 7.34 -3.49 -10.84
N LEU A 236 8.57 -3.07 -11.20
CA LEU A 236 9.65 -3.96 -11.59
C LEU A 236 10.22 -4.73 -10.39
N PRO A 237 10.82 -5.90 -10.62
CA PRO A 237 11.59 -6.57 -9.57
C PRO A 237 12.81 -5.74 -9.16
N PRO A 238 13.24 -5.81 -7.88
CA PRO A 238 14.45 -5.13 -7.42
C PRO A 238 15.67 -5.42 -8.26
N GLY A 239 16.35 -4.36 -8.71
CA GLY A 239 17.54 -4.40 -9.55
C GLY A 239 17.27 -4.32 -11.06
N GLU A 240 16.03 -4.12 -11.47
CA GLU A 240 15.63 -3.89 -12.88
C GLU A 240 15.27 -2.42 -13.17
N GLY A 241 15.20 -1.58 -12.14
CA GLY A 241 14.93 -0.14 -12.25
C GLY A 241 16.08 0.71 -11.68
N LYS A 242 15.70 1.82 -11.06
CA LYS A 242 16.60 2.88 -10.58
C LYS A 242 16.42 3.22 -9.10
N VAL A 243 15.59 2.48 -8.37
CA VAL A 243 15.39 2.70 -6.93
C VAL A 243 16.67 2.33 -6.18
N ASP A 244 17.14 3.23 -5.31
CA ASP A 244 18.30 2.97 -4.45
C ASP A 244 17.87 2.16 -3.22
N PHE A 245 17.82 0.84 -3.38
CA PHE A 245 17.48 -0.07 -2.28
C PHE A 245 18.53 -0.10 -1.16
N ALA A 246 19.79 0.27 -1.43
CA ALA A 246 20.80 0.34 -0.37
C ALA A 246 20.43 1.45 0.64
N ALA A 247 20.00 2.60 0.15
CA ALA A 247 19.54 3.71 0.98
C ALA A 247 18.26 3.41 1.78
N LEU A 248 17.47 2.41 1.36
CA LEU A 248 16.22 2.01 2.03
C LEU A 248 16.42 0.98 3.16
N LYS A 249 17.62 0.38 3.32
CA LYS A 249 17.90 -0.60 4.37
C LYS A 249 17.47 -0.15 5.77
N PRO A 250 17.75 1.09 6.24
CA PRO A 250 17.34 1.52 7.57
C PRO A 250 15.82 1.59 7.78
N LEU A 251 15.04 1.80 6.71
CA LEU A 251 13.57 1.75 6.75
C LEU A 251 13.08 0.31 6.76
N ALA A 252 13.69 -0.54 5.94
CA ALA A 252 13.37 -1.96 5.86
C ALA A 252 13.61 -2.69 7.19
N GLU A 253 14.67 -2.32 7.93
CA GLU A 253 14.98 -2.88 9.26
C GLU A 253 13.94 -2.53 10.32
N LYS A 254 13.25 -1.39 10.18
CA LYS A 254 12.19 -0.94 11.10
C LYS A 254 10.81 -1.46 10.69
N ALA A 255 10.59 -1.69 9.41
CA ALA A 255 9.29 -2.10 8.89
C ALA A 255 8.94 -3.53 9.33
N ARG A 256 7.68 -3.73 9.71
CA ARG A 256 7.12 -5.03 10.08
C ARG A 256 6.93 -5.94 8.86
N HIS A 257 6.60 -5.33 7.71
CA HIS A 257 6.28 -6.01 6.46
C HIS A 257 7.19 -5.54 5.34
N LEU A 258 7.74 -6.49 4.60
CA LEU A 258 8.54 -6.27 3.39
C LEU A 258 7.89 -7.07 2.26
N VAL A 259 7.09 -6.41 1.42
CA VAL A 259 6.23 -7.06 0.44
C VAL A 259 6.71 -6.77 -0.97
N PHE A 260 7.06 -7.81 -1.71
CA PHE A 260 7.24 -7.69 -3.16
C PHE A 260 5.87 -7.53 -3.82
N GLU A 261 5.68 -6.43 -4.53
CA GLU A 261 4.46 -6.16 -5.29
C GLU A 261 4.77 -5.97 -6.79
N PRO A 262 5.09 -7.04 -7.50
CA PRO A 262 5.42 -6.98 -8.93
C PRO A 262 4.17 -6.98 -9.81
N HIS A 263 4.29 -6.42 -11.02
CA HIS A 263 3.28 -6.62 -12.06
C HIS A 263 3.09 -8.10 -12.40
N ALA A 264 1.90 -8.44 -12.92
CA ALA A 264 1.54 -9.82 -13.27
C ALA A 264 2.42 -10.44 -14.37
N GLU A 265 3.05 -9.61 -15.21
CA GLU A 265 3.94 -10.04 -16.29
C GLU A 265 5.35 -10.40 -15.83
N VAL A 266 5.71 -10.07 -14.59
CA VAL A 266 7.04 -10.37 -14.04
C VAL A 266 7.20 -11.89 -13.92
N SER A 267 8.32 -12.40 -14.47
CA SER A 267 8.61 -13.83 -14.47
C SER A 267 9.06 -14.35 -13.10
N GLU A 268 8.87 -15.64 -12.85
CA GLU A 268 9.39 -16.30 -11.62
C GLU A 268 10.91 -16.15 -11.49
N ALA A 269 11.64 -16.22 -12.59
CA ALA A 269 13.10 -16.05 -12.60
C ALA A 269 13.50 -14.63 -12.16
N ALA A 270 12.78 -13.61 -12.61
CA ALA A 270 13.01 -12.22 -12.21
C ALA A 270 12.69 -12.00 -10.73
N LEU A 271 11.61 -12.61 -10.19
CA LEU A 271 11.31 -12.58 -8.76
C LEU A 271 12.39 -13.22 -7.92
N ARG A 272 12.87 -14.43 -8.30
CA ARG A 272 13.96 -15.10 -7.59
C ARG A 272 15.24 -14.25 -7.59
N LYS A 273 15.58 -13.65 -8.73
CA LYS A 273 16.73 -12.74 -8.87
C LYS A 273 16.59 -11.52 -7.98
N GLY A 274 15.43 -10.85 -8.01
CA GLY A 274 15.14 -9.68 -7.15
C GLY A 274 15.22 -10.02 -5.66
N LEU A 275 14.66 -11.17 -5.26
CA LEU A 275 14.71 -11.65 -3.88
C LEU A 275 16.17 -11.93 -3.44
N ALA A 276 16.96 -12.57 -4.27
CA ALA A 276 18.38 -12.81 -4.00
C ALA A 276 19.18 -11.49 -3.90
N THR A 277 18.92 -10.55 -4.82
CA THR A 277 19.55 -9.22 -4.84
C THR A 277 19.31 -8.48 -3.52
N LEU A 278 18.06 -8.38 -3.08
CA LEU A 278 17.72 -7.67 -1.82
C LEU A 278 18.22 -8.44 -0.59
N SER A 279 18.14 -9.77 -0.60
CA SER A 279 18.65 -10.57 0.51
C SER A 279 20.14 -10.36 0.72
N ALA A 280 20.93 -10.25 -0.35
CA ALA A 280 22.34 -9.95 -0.28
C ALA A 280 22.62 -8.49 0.14
N LEU A 281 21.84 -7.53 -0.38
CA LEU A 281 22.01 -6.10 -0.12
C LEU A 281 21.67 -5.73 1.33
N TRP A 282 20.66 -6.38 1.91
CA TRP A 282 20.12 -6.08 3.24
C TRP A 282 20.56 -7.09 4.33
N ALA A 283 21.47 -8.00 3.97
CA ALA A 283 22.08 -8.94 4.91
C ALA A 283 22.87 -8.27 6.06
#